data_1c43ac1922492a63d93618bac8f2921f
#
_entry.id   1c43ac1922492a63d93618bac8f2921f
#
_cell.length_a   1.000
_cell.length_b   1.000
_cell.length_c   1.000
_cell.angle_alpha   90.00
_cell.angle_beta   90.00
_cell.angle_gamma   90.00
#
_symmetry.space_group_name_H-M   'P 1'
#
loop_
_entity.id
_entity.type
_entity.pdbx_description
1 polymer ?
#
loop_
_entity_poly.entity_id
_entity_poly.type
_entity_poly.pdbx_seq_one_letter_code
_entity_poly.pdbx_strand_id
1 'polypeptide(L)'
;MTSDSHDRHAPTTTVHPVGSNGGTPVDITGKLAVVAVDAGHARIYCVDDAAATALETIHAPDPSHVNHNIFHRHGNPSGAFDVDGPETTAYFKALAHALAHARGVLLVGHGKGKSNFSHQFESFLEKHHRDVAAKIVANVRADIDDLTDRQLLRLGEQHFHIDVPRRA
;
A
#
# COMPACT_ATOMS: atom_id res chain seq x y z
N MET A 1 28.78 9.83 48.24
CA MET A 1 28.04 8.75 47.63
C MET A 1 27.27 9.32 46.47
N THR A 2 27.83 9.22 45.31
CA THR A 2 27.20 9.66 44.07
C THR A 2 26.56 8.45 43.42
N SER A 3 25.20 8.42 43.37
CA SER A 3 24.47 7.46 42.61
C SER A 3 24.52 7.86 41.14
N ASP A 4 25.30 7.11 40.39
CA ASP A 4 25.43 7.27 38.96
C ASP A 4 24.24 6.60 38.26
N SER A 5 23.21 7.39 37.98
CA SER A 5 22.07 6.96 37.18
C SER A 5 22.50 6.99 35.72
N HIS A 6 23.08 5.89 35.25
CA HIS A 6 23.25 5.68 33.82
C HIS A 6 21.89 5.41 33.19
N ASP A 7 21.28 6.50 32.74
CA ASP A 7 20.11 6.44 31.85
C ASP A 7 20.59 5.92 30.49
N ARG A 8 20.51 4.61 30.30
CA ARG A 8 20.76 3.99 29.01
C ARG A 8 19.53 4.25 28.14
N HIS A 9 19.54 5.41 27.50
CA HIS A 9 18.65 5.65 26.38
C HIS A 9 19.04 4.66 25.28
N ALA A 10 18.22 3.61 25.13
CA ALA A 10 18.32 2.74 23.97
C ALA A 10 18.06 3.58 22.71
N PRO A 11 18.90 3.52 21.69
CA PRO A 11 18.63 4.22 20.45
C PRO A 11 17.35 3.64 19.86
N THR A 12 16.32 4.43 19.84
CA THR A 12 15.12 4.12 19.06
C THR A 12 15.55 4.14 17.60
N THR A 13 15.80 2.98 17.05
CA THR A 13 16.05 2.86 15.61
C THR A 13 14.75 3.21 14.91
N THR A 14 14.62 4.47 14.56
CA THR A 14 13.56 4.91 13.65
C THR A 14 13.89 4.30 12.30
N VAL A 15 13.24 3.19 12.01
CA VAL A 15 13.27 2.60 10.67
C VAL A 15 12.48 3.56 9.79
N HIS A 16 13.18 4.43 9.09
CA HIS A 16 12.56 5.22 8.04
C HIS A 16 12.10 4.27 6.93
N PRO A 17 10.83 4.22 6.58
CA PRO A 17 10.40 3.46 5.42
C PRO A 17 11.09 4.06 4.19
N VAL A 18 11.85 3.22 3.52
CA VAL A 18 12.47 3.57 2.24
C VAL A 18 11.36 3.84 1.25
N GLY A 19 11.18 5.10 0.85
CA GLY A 19 10.31 5.44 -0.25
C GLY A 19 9.15 6.39 0.02
N SER A 20 9.04 7.02 1.20
CA SER A 20 8.03 8.07 1.38
C SER A 20 8.54 9.39 0.81
N ASN A 21 8.15 9.71 -0.41
CA ASN A 21 8.31 11.07 -0.93
C ASN A 21 7.36 12.01 -0.17
N GLY A 22 7.87 12.64 0.89
CA GLY A 22 7.43 13.94 1.38
C GLY A 22 6.01 14.09 1.96
N GLY A 23 5.22 13.02 2.05
CA GLY A 23 3.94 13.05 2.74
C GLY A 23 4.08 12.67 4.21
N THR A 24 3.41 13.39 5.10
CA THR A 24 3.29 12.97 6.49
C THR A 24 2.67 11.58 6.53
N PRO A 25 3.28 10.58 7.20
CA PRO A 25 2.65 9.27 7.34
C PRO A 25 1.26 9.46 7.95
N VAL A 26 0.25 8.98 7.26
CA VAL A 26 -1.11 9.13 7.75
C VAL A 26 -1.43 7.97 8.66
N ASP A 27 -1.88 8.32 9.85
CA ASP A 27 -2.39 7.34 10.78
C ASP A 27 -3.79 6.90 10.35
N ILE A 28 -3.90 5.70 9.79
CA ILE A 28 -5.17 5.06 9.43
C ILE A 28 -5.67 4.10 10.49
N THR A 29 -5.13 4.16 11.70
CA THR A 29 -5.54 3.30 12.81
C THR A 29 -7.05 3.44 13.07
N GLY A 30 -7.75 2.32 12.99
CA GLY A 30 -9.19 2.25 13.21
C GLY A 30 -10.05 2.89 12.09
N LYS A 31 -9.45 3.27 10.98
CA LYS A 31 -10.14 3.92 9.86
C LYS A 31 -10.36 2.96 8.68
N LEU A 32 -11.31 3.29 7.83
CA LEU A 32 -11.56 2.59 6.58
C LEU A 32 -10.71 3.20 5.46
N ALA A 33 -10.07 2.35 4.68
CA ALA A 33 -9.18 2.78 3.62
C ALA A 33 -9.58 2.21 2.25
N VAL A 34 -9.38 2.99 1.21
CA VAL A 34 -9.35 2.53 -0.19
C VAL A 34 -7.91 2.57 -0.65
N VAL A 35 -7.46 1.49 -1.26
CA VAL A 35 -6.09 1.37 -1.75
C VAL A 35 -6.10 1.02 -3.23
N ALA A 36 -5.65 1.94 -4.05
CA ALA A 36 -5.43 1.70 -5.48
C ALA A 36 -4.01 1.20 -5.69
N VAL A 37 -3.87 -0.01 -6.21
CA VAL A 37 -2.59 -0.72 -6.33
C VAL A 37 -2.28 -0.95 -7.80
N ASP A 38 -1.15 -0.43 -8.26
CA ASP A 38 -0.57 -0.76 -9.55
C ASP A 38 0.89 -1.25 -9.44
N ALA A 39 1.54 -1.46 -10.56
CA ALA A 39 2.91 -1.97 -10.60
C ALA A 39 3.93 -0.98 -10.01
N GLY A 40 3.69 0.31 -10.15
CA GLY A 40 4.64 1.35 -9.79
C GLY A 40 4.38 1.98 -8.43
N HIS A 41 3.14 2.01 -8.00
CA HIS A 41 2.77 2.67 -6.75
C HIS A 41 1.41 2.21 -6.21
N ALA A 42 1.19 2.45 -4.94
CA ALA A 42 -0.11 2.31 -4.29
C ALA A 42 -0.52 3.63 -3.66
N ARG A 43 -1.76 4.03 -3.86
CA ARG A 43 -2.34 5.24 -3.27
C ARG A 43 -3.36 4.83 -2.20
N ILE A 44 -3.19 5.37 -1.01
CA ILE A 44 -4.05 5.08 0.15
C ILE A 44 -4.93 6.28 0.43
N TYR A 45 -6.24 6.05 0.51
CA TYR A 45 -7.24 7.06 0.84
C TYR A 45 -7.98 6.66 2.10
N CYS A 46 -8.25 7.62 2.98
CA CYS A 46 -9.12 7.41 4.13
C CYS A 46 -10.57 7.73 3.75
N VAL A 47 -11.46 6.77 3.89
CA VAL A 47 -12.89 6.95 3.55
C VAL A 47 -13.61 7.79 4.62
N ASP A 48 -13.15 7.72 5.86
CA ASP A 48 -13.73 8.47 6.99
C ASP A 48 -13.38 9.97 6.95
N ASP A 49 -12.49 10.37 6.05
CA ASP A 49 -12.08 11.76 5.88
C ASP A 49 -12.63 12.31 4.55
N ALA A 50 -13.31 13.44 4.60
CA ALA A 50 -13.93 14.06 3.42
C ALA A 50 -12.94 14.62 2.39
N ALA A 51 -11.63 14.54 2.64
CA ALA A 51 -10.60 14.99 1.71
C ALA A 51 -10.41 13.99 0.57
N ALA A 52 -10.71 14.42 -0.65
CA ALA A 52 -10.51 13.62 -1.86
C ALA A 52 -9.05 13.63 -2.33
N THR A 53 -8.13 13.39 -1.43
CA THR A 53 -6.69 13.39 -1.72
C THR A 53 -6.07 12.11 -1.17
N ALA A 54 -5.14 11.54 -1.91
CA ALA A 54 -4.38 10.42 -1.39
C ALA A 54 -3.63 10.85 -0.12
N LEU A 55 -3.85 10.11 0.95
CA LEU A 55 -3.19 10.36 2.22
C LEU A 55 -1.73 9.94 2.18
N GLU A 56 -1.48 8.84 1.51
CA GLU A 56 -0.15 8.28 1.36
C GLU A 56 -0.01 7.64 -0.02
N THR A 57 1.16 7.81 -0.61
CA THR A 57 1.54 7.08 -1.83
C THR A 57 2.81 6.29 -1.54
N ILE A 58 2.71 4.97 -1.70
CA ILE A 58 3.83 4.06 -1.54
C ILE A 58 4.33 3.70 -2.94
N HIS A 59 5.58 4.00 -3.20
CA HIS A 59 6.21 3.69 -4.48
C HIS A 59 6.91 2.33 -4.43
N ALA A 60 6.73 1.57 -5.51
CA ALA A 60 7.60 0.43 -5.75
C ALA A 60 9.04 0.93 -5.95
N PRO A 61 10.06 0.17 -5.53
CA PRO A 61 11.44 0.50 -5.84
C PRO A 61 11.61 0.69 -7.35
N ASP A 62 12.31 1.75 -7.73
CA ASP A 62 12.56 2.04 -9.14
C ASP A 62 13.40 0.92 -9.78
N PRO A 63 12.87 0.20 -10.76
CA PRO A 63 13.61 -0.87 -11.42
C PRO A 63 14.88 -0.38 -12.14
N SER A 64 14.99 0.93 -12.43
CA SER A 64 16.19 1.50 -13.04
C SER A 64 17.37 1.57 -12.08
N HIS A 65 17.15 1.55 -10.79
CA HIS A 65 18.19 1.44 -9.76
C HIS A 65 18.56 -0.01 -9.42
N VAL A 66 17.73 -0.94 -9.82
CA VAL A 66 18.05 -2.35 -9.66
C VAL A 66 18.94 -2.76 -10.82
N ASN A 67 20.22 -2.75 -10.53
CA ASN A 67 21.33 -3.34 -11.27
C ASN A 67 20.97 -3.90 -12.65
N HIS A 68 21.52 -3.31 -13.71
CA HIS A 68 21.48 -3.82 -15.11
C HIS A 68 21.78 -5.32 -15.25
N ASN A 69 22.30 -5.97 -14.21
CA ASN A 69 22.62 -7.40 -14.21
C ASN A 69 21.41 -8.33 -14.09
N ILE A 70 20.22 -7.83 -13.75
CA ILE A 70 19.03 -8.67 -13.64
C ILE A 70 18.39 -8.90 -15.02
N PHE A 71 18.59 -8.00 -15.98
CA PHE A 71 18.07 -8.16 -17.34
C PHE A 71 18.77 -9.24 -18.17
N HIS A 72 19.90 -9.77 -17.68
CA HIS A 72 20.66 -10.82 -18.35
C HIS A 72 20.43 -12.22 -17.82
N ARG A 73 19.57 -12.42 -16.83
CA ARG A 73 19.16 -13.76 -16.45
C ARG A 73 18.18 -14.31 -17.49
N HIS A 74 18.70 -15.25 -18.26
CA HIS A 74 17.98 -16.00 -19.26
C HIS A 74 16.61 -16.46 -18.77
N GLY A 75 15.55 -16.15 -19.52
CA GLY A 75 14.36 -16.94 -19.50
C GLY A 75 13.02 -16.23 -19.46
N ASN A 76 12.96 -14.91 -19.45
CA ASN A 76 11.67 -14.27 -19.58
C ASN A 76 11.68 -13.08 -20.53
N PRO A 77 11.42 -13.33 -21.86
CA PRO A 77 11.43 -12.27 -22.85
C PRO A 77 10.26 -11.29 -22.78
N SER A 78 9.35 -11.46 -21.83
CA SER A 78 8.10 -10.73 -21.79
C SER A 78 8.05 -9.58 -20.78
N GLY A 79 9.15 -9.15 -20.19
CA GLY A 79 9.15 -8.02 -19.23
C GLY A 79 8.17 -8.18 -18.06
N ALA A 80 7.77 -9.41 -17.78
CA ALA A 80 6.88 -9.71 -16.68
C ALA A 80 7.62 -9.39 -15.37
N PHE A 81 7.08 -8.46 -14.60
CA PHE A 81 7.50 -8.25 -13.23
C PHE A 81 7.51 -9.60 -12.52
N ASP A 82 8.63 -9.94 -11.92
CA ASP A 82 8.71 -11.10 -11.08
C ASP A 82 7.94 -10.78 -9.78
N VAL A 83 6.75 -11.33 -9.70
CA VAL A 83 5.86 -11.12 -8.54
C VAL A 83 6.50 -11.64 -7.26
N ASP A 84 7.39 -12.59 -7.37
CA ASP A 84 8.15 -13.15 -6.25
C ASP A 84 9.53 -12.48 -6.10
N GLY A 85 9.81 -11.45 -6.88
CA GLY A 85 11.07 -10.71 -6.80
C GLY A 85 11.22 -9.90 -5.53
N PRO A 86 12.48 -9.62 -5.12
CA PRO A 86 12.76 -8.89 -3.88
C PRO A 86 12.18 -7.47 -3.86
N GLU A 87 12.08 -6.80 -5.01
CA GLU A 87 11.51 -5.46 -5.11
C GLU A 87 10.01 -5.47 -4.90
N THR A 88 9.30 -6.41 -5.53
CA THR A 88 7.86 -6.58 -5.33
C THR A 88 7.55 -6.95 -3.89
N THR A 89 8.38 -7.82 -3.31
CA THR A 89 8.25 -8.20 -1.88
C THR A 89 8.43 -6.99 -0.98
N ALA A 90 9.43 -6.14 -1.21
CA ALA A 90 9.67 -4.94 -0.43
C ALA A 90 8.51 -3.94 -0.55
N TYR A 91 7.98 -3.76 -1.74
CA TYR A 91 6.81 -2.93 -2.03
C TYR A 91 5.56 -3.44 -1.27
N PHE A 92 5.28 -4.71 -1.36
CA PHE A 92 4.13 -5.32 -0.68
C PHE A 92 4.27 -5.32 0.84
N LYS A 93 5.48 -5.50 1.37
CA LYS A 93 5.73 -5.36 2.81
C LYS A 93 5.48 -3.95 3.31
N ALA A 94 5.94 -2.93 2.59
CA ALA A 94 5.71 -1.54 2.94
C ALA A 94 4.21 -1.22 2.93
N LEU A 95 3.49 -1.69 1.92
CA LEU A 95 2.05 -1.52 1.82
C LEU A 95 1.30 -2.24 2.94
N ALA A 96 1.66 -3.49 3.24
CA ALA A 96 1.08 -4.25 4.35
C ALA A 96 1.31 -3.55 5.69
N HIS A 97 2.49 -3.00 5.91
CA HIS A 97 2.81 -2.25 7.12
C HIS A 97 1.94 -0.99 7.27
N ALA A 98 1.76 -0.24 6.19
CA ALA A 98 0.90 0.94 6.19
C ALA A 98 -0.57 0.61 6.51
N LEU A 99 -1.04 -0.58 6.16
CA LEU A 99 -2.42 -1.03 6.36
C LEU A 99 -2.65 -1.81 7.66
N ALA A 100 -1.61 -2.07 8.44
CA ALA A 100 -1.65 -2.99 9.58
C ALA A 100 -2.71 -2.63 10.63
N HIS A 101 -3.00 -1.37 10.83
CA HIS A 101 -3.93 -0.89 11.85
C HIS A 101 -5.25 -0.33 11.28
N ALA A 102 -5.49 -0.46 9.99
CA ALA A 102 -6.76 -0.10 9.39
C ALA A 102 -7.90 -0.97 9.93
N ARG A 103 -9.11 -0.43 10.01
CA ARG A 103 -10.31 -1.17 10.39
C ARG A 103 -10.84 -2.04 9.27
N GLY A 104 -10.76 -1.55 8.04
CA GLY A 104 -11.18 -2.26 6.84
C GLY A 104 -10.52 -1.64 5.60
N VAL A 105 -10.26 -2.46 4.61
CA VAL A 105 -9.56 -2.06 3.38
C VAL A 105 -10.32 -2.54 2.16
N LEU A 106 -10.58 -1.62 1.23
CA LEU A 106 -11.01 -1.92 -0.12
C LEU A 106 -9.79 -1.83 -1.05
N LEU A 107 -9.43 -2.95 -1.67
CA LEU A 107 -8.41 -2.94 -2.72
C LEU A 107 -9.04 -2.63 -4.08
N VAL A 108 -8.37 -1.80 -4.84
CA VAL A 108 -8.74 -1.47 -6.22
C VAL A 108 -7.51 -1.66 -7.11
N GLY A 109 -7.69 -2.41 -8.18
CA GLY A 109 -6.63 -2.65 -9.14
C GLY A 109 -7.17 -2.78 -10.56
N HIS A 110 -6.29 -2.66 -11.55
CA HIS A 110 -6.65 -2.85 -12.94
C HIS A 110 -5.91 -4.06 -13.55
N GLY A 111 -6.35 -4.47 -14.71
CA GLY A 111 -5.78 -5.60 -15.43
C GLY A 111 -6.44 -6.94 -15.09
N LYS A 112 -5.90 -7.98 -15.66
CA LYS A 112 -6.40 -9.36 -15.51
C LYS A 112 -5.27 -10.29 -15.07
N GLY A 113 -5.60 -11.25 -14.22
CA GLY A 113 -4.67 -12.29 -13.80
C GLY A 113 -3.40 -11.71 -13.16
N LYS A 114 -2.24 -12.13 -13.65
CA LYS A 114 -0.93 -11.70 -13.13
C LYS A 114 -0.60 -10.22 -13.32
N SER A 115 -1.28 -9.54 -14.22
CA SER A 115 -1.12 -8.10 -14.40
C SER A 115 -1.88 -7.27 -13.37
N ASN A 116 -2.78 -7.87 -12.61
CA ASN A 116 -3.51 -7.19 -11.55
C ASN A 116 -2.74 -7.24 -10.23
N PHE A 117 -2.05 -6.15 -9.91
CA PHE A 117 -1.23 -6.03 -8.70
C PHE A 117 -2.04 -6.05 -7.40
N SER A 118 -3.30 -5.65 -7.42
CA SER A 118 -4.15 -5.76 -6.23
C SER A 118 -4.42 -7.22 -5.86
N HIS A 119 -4.60 -8.10 -6.84
CA HIS A 119 -4.73 -9.54 -6.61
C HIS A 119 -3.43 -10.16 -6.14
N GLN A 120 -2.31 -9.74 -6.71
CA GLN A 120 -0.99 -10.19 -6.27
C GLN A 120 -0.70 -9.79 -4.83
N PHE A 121 -1.06 -8.56 -4.48
CA PHE A 121 -0.92 -8.06 -3.11
C PHE A 121 -1.82 -8.83 -2.12
N GLU A 122 -3.06 -9.07 -2.47
CA GLU A 122 -3.97 -9.87 -1.64
C GLU A 122 -3.42 -11.28 -1.39
N SER A 123 -2.92 -11.94 -2.43
CA SER A 123 -2.28 -13.26 -2.30
C SER A 123 -1.05 -13.21 -1.40
N PHE A 124 -0.26 -12.15 -1.49
CA PHE A 124 0.88 -11.93 -0.59
C PHE A 124 0.43 -11.79 0.87
N LEU A 125 -0.63 -11.03 1.12
CA LEU A 125 -1.19 -10.87 2.47
C LEU A 125 -1.68 -12.20 3.05
N GLU A 126 -2.37 -12.99 2.26
CA GLU A 126 -2.87 -14.30 2.70
C GLU A 126 -1.75 -15.25 3.13
N LYS A 127 -0.59 -15.15 2.48
CA LYS A 127 0.58 -15.98 2.80
C LYS A 127 1.39 -15.45 3.97
N HIS A 128 1.57 -14.14 4.08
CA HIS A 128 2.57 -13.53 4.95
C HIS A 128 1.99 -12.61 6.04
N HIS A 129 0.81 -12.04 5.82
CA HIS A 129 0.17 -11.06 6.70
C HIS A 129 -1.34 -11.33 6.82
N ARG A 130 -1.69 -12.46 7.39
CA ARG A 130 -3.09 -12.90 7.52
C ARG A 130 -3.95 -11.95 8.34
N ASP A 131 -3.37 -11.25 9.29
CA ASP A 131 -4.02 -10.21 10.08
C ASP A 131 -4.48 -9.03 9.19
N VAL A 132 -3.67 -8.61 8.24
CA VAL A 132 -4.02 -7.59 7.26
C VAL A 132 -4.99 -8.14 6.20
N ALA A 133 -4.77 -9.37 5.74
CA ALA A 133 -5.66 -10.04 4.80
C ALA A 133 -7.11 -10.10 5.30
N ALA A 134 -7.29 -10.34 6.61
CA ALA A 134 -8.61 -10.39 7.25
C ALA A 134 -9.36 -9.04 7.22
N LYS A 135 -8.68 -7.93 6.96
CA LYS A 135 -9.27 -6.58 6.87
C LYS A 135 -9.71 -6.21 5.46
N ILE A 136 -9.32 -6.99 4.46
CA ILE A 136 -9.74 -6.77 3.08
C ILE A 136 -11.22 -7.14 2.95
N VAL A 137 -12.07 -6.16 2.70
CA VAL A 137 -13.50 -6.37 2.55
C VAL A 137 -13.89 -6.74 1.13
N ALA A 138 -13.15 -6.24 0.15
CA ALA A 138 -13.33 -6.56 -1.26
C ALA A 138 -12.07 -6.17 -2.05
N ASN A 139 -11.96 -6.76 -3.23
CA ASN A 139 -10.94 -6.42 -4.22
C ASN A 139 -11.66 -6.14 -5.54
N VAL A 140 -11.70 -4.89 -5.94
CA VAL A 140 -12.46 -4.40 -7.09
C VAL A 140 -11.53 -4.14 -8.26
N ARG A 141 -11.94 -4.61 -9.42
CA ARG A 141 -11.25 -4.27 -10.67
C ARG A 141 -11.85 -3.00 -11.26
N ALA A 142 -11.02 -2.00 -11.44
CA ALA A 142 -11.37 -0.74 -12.10
C ALA A 142 -10.17 -0.20 -12.85
N ASP A 143 -10.39 0.68 -13.80
CA ASP A 143 -9.30 1.36 -14.49
C ASP A 143 -8.81 2.54 -13.63
N ILE A 144 -7.85 2.23 -12.75
CA ILE A 144 -7.37 3.18 -11.75
C ILE A 144 -6.63 4.38 -12.35
N ASP A 145 -6.15 4.27 -13.58
CA ASP A 145 -5.48 5.37 -14.27
C ASP A 145 -6.51 6.43 -14.74
N ASP A 146 -7.71 5.99 -15.06
CA ASP A 146 -8.81 6.85 -15.49
C ASP A 146 -9.66 7.39 -14.32
N LEU A 147 -9.47 6.85 -13.11
CA LEU A 147 -10.24 7.27 -11.94
C LEU A 147 -9.56 8.43 -11.20
N THR A 148 -10.35 9.47 -10.93
CA THR A 148 -9.95 10.56 -10.05
C THR A 148 -9.92 10.10 -8.59
N ASP A 149 -9.21 10.82 -7.73
CA ASP A 149 -9.18 10.56 -6.29
C ASP A 149 -10.59 10.53 -5.69
N ARG A 150 -11.45 11.44 -6.12
CA ARG A 150 -12.85 11.50 -5.67
C ARG A 150 -13.65 10.26 -6.08
N GLN A 151 -13.42 9.74 -7.28
CA GLN A 151 -14.09 8.53 -7.77
C GLN A 151 -13.62 7.30 -6.99
N LEU A 152 -12.32 7.21 -6.66
CA LEU A 152 -11.78 6.14 -5.81
C LEU A 152 -12.38 6.19 -4.39
N LEU A 153 -12.48 7.37 -3.79
CA LEU A 153 -13.15 7.53 -2.50
C LEU A 153 -14.62 7.10 -2.56
N ARG A 154 -15.32 7.47 -3.62
CA ARG A 154 -16.73 7.08 -3.80
C ARG A 154 -16.90 5.57 -3.91
N LEU A 155 -15.98 4.86 -4.55
CA LEU A 155 -15.98 3.39 -4.54
C LEU A 155 -15.90 2.84 -3.11
N GLY A 156 -15.04 3.41 -2.29
CA GLY A 156 -14.93 3.05 -0.88
C GLY A 156 -16.21 3.33 -0.09
N GLU A 157 -16.78 4.51 -0.24
CA GLU A 157 -18.05 4.89 0.41
C GLU A 157 -19.16 3.89 0.08
N GLN A 158 -19.28 3.51 -1.18
CA GLN A 158 -20.27 2.54 -1.64
C GLN A 158 -20.06 1.15 -1.05
N HIS A 159 -18.82 0.67 -1.02
CA HIS A 159 -18.49 -0.65 -0.49
C HIS A 159 -18.61 -0.76 1.03
N PHE A 160 -18.31 0.32 1.72
CA PHE A 160 -18.43 0.38 3.18
C PHE A 160 -19.81 0.83 3.65
N HIS A 161 -20.73 1.16 2.75
CA HIS A 161 -22.05 1.71 3.04
C HIS A 161 -22.01 2.97 3.92
N ILE A 162 -21.02 3.82 3.66
CA ILE A 162 -20.86 5.09 4.37
C ILE A 162 -21.58 6.16 3.56
N ASP A 163 -22.63 6.73 4.14
CA ASP A 163 -23.23 7.95 3.63
C ASP A 163 -22.43 9.14 4.16
N VAL A 164 -21.48 9.60 3.35
CA VAL A 164 -20.80 10.85 3.68
C VAL A 164 -21.72 12.00 3.26
N PRO A 165 -22.15 12.84 4.20
CA PRO A 165 -22.98 13.99 3.86
C PRO A 165 -22.23 14.84 2.84
N ARG A 166 -22.82 14.99 1.66
CA ARG A 166 -22.28 15.90 0.66
C ARG A 166 -22.37 17.30 1.23
N ARG A 167 -21.24 17.92 1.47
CA ARG A 167 -21.22 19.36 1.67
C ARG A 167 -21.69 20.02 0.38
N ALA A 168 -22.86 20.62 0.46
CA ALA A 168 -23.35 21.47 -0.60
C ALA A 168 -22.39 22.66 -0.82
#